data_3854bac2ee5c71af1251039cd1fc1fa1
#
_entry.id   3854bac2ee5c71af1251039cd1fc1fa1
#
_cell.length_a   1.000
_cell.length_b   1.000
_cell.length_c   1.000
_cell.angle_alpha   90.00
_cell.angle_beta   90.00
_cell.angle_gamma   90.00
#
_symmetry.space_group_name_H-M   'P 1'
#
loop_
_entity.id
_entity.type
_entity.pdbx_description
1 polymer ?
#
loop_
_entity_poly.entity_id
_entity_poly.type
_entity_poly.pdbx_seq_one_letter_code
_entity_poly.pdbx_strand_id
1 'polypeptide(L)'
;MLKISNLSFARGNKLVLKKINLSISHSEIMLIKGPNGSGKSTLLSCLANFIEPLEGTVHYFSDLINQTISSKNFIFISEENYAYEDLSVLENIHYWLTINGVTPNDKAINRSINYLYSELNINKKFLHLSFGQKRKLRMLLLMLIDKPIWILDDPFNGLDEESIKKLTKIISMKRDQQGMIIIATHIMPMLTGLKEYNLL
;
A
#
# COMPACT_ATOMS: atom_id res chain seq x y z
N MET A 1 1.26 13.96 -10.56
CA MET A 1 1.42 12.83 -11.51
C MET A 1 2.64 12.03 -11.08
N LEU A 2 2.51 10.72 -11.02
CA LEU A 2 3.63 9.78 -10.88
C LEU A 2 3.90 9.18 -12.27
N LYS A 3 5.15 9.20 -12.73
CA LYS A 3 5.55 8.72 -14.06
C LYS A 3 6.72 7.76 -13.96
N ILE A 4 6.58 6.63 -14.62
CA ILE A 4 7.59 5.59 -14.75
C ILE A 4 8.04 5.52 -16.20
N SER A 5 9.35 5.55 -16.43
CA SER A 5 9.93 5.55 -17.79
C SER A 5 11.02 4.48 -17.90
N ASN A 6 10.80 3.52 -18.81
CA ASN A 6 11.74 2.45 -19.17
C ASN A 6 12.28 1.65 -17.98
N LEU A 7 11.48 1.45 -16.93
CA LEU A 7 11.91 0.79 -15.71
C LEU A 7 12.15 -0.70 -15.98
N SER A 8 13.37 -1.16 -15.68
CA SER A 8 13.78 -2.55 -15.75
C SER A 8 14.36 -2.98 -14.41
N PHE A 9 14.11 -4.23 -14.02
CA PHE A 9 14.65 -4.81 -12.80
C PHE A 9 15.05 -6.26 -13.02
N ALA A 10 16.20 -6.65 -12.47
CA ALA A 10 16.68 -8.03 -12.52
C ALA A 10 16.92 -8.57 -11.10
N ARG A 11 16.62 -9.83 -10.89
CA ARG A 11 16.96 -10.58 -9.67
C ARG A 11 18.02 -11.63 -10.02
N GLY A 12 19.27 -11.36 -9.63
CA GLY A 12 20.41 -12.10 -10.15
C GLY A 12 20.49 -11.94 -11.68
N ASN A 13 20.59 -13.04 -12.40
CA ASN A 13 20.67 -13.01 -13.88
C ASN A 13 19.29 -13.04 -14.58
N LYS A 14 18.19 -13.01 -13.83
CA LYS A 14 16.84 -13.07 -14.41
C LYS A 14 16.22 -11.67 -14.45
N LEU A 15 15.92 -11.19 -15.66
CA LEU A 15 15.14 -9.96 -15.86
C LEU A 15 13.69 -10.22 -15.43
N VAL A 16 13.22 -9.46 -14.43
CA VAL A 16 11.88 -9.57 -13.86
C VAL A 16 10.94 -8.51 -14.44
N LEU A 17 11.44 -7.28 -14.58
CA LEU A 17 10.72 -6.17 -15.22
C LEU A 17 11.51 -5.70 -16.43
N LYS A 18 10.82 -5.42 -17.55
CA LYS A 18 11.45 -5.05 -18.80
C LYS A 18 10.81 -3.79 -19.38
N LYS A 19 11.54 -2.65 -19.31
CA LYS A 19 11.16 -1.36 -19.91
C LYS A 19 9.71 -0.94 -19.62
N ILE A 20 9.30 -1.06 -18.36
CA ILE A 20 7.96 -0.67 -17.91
C ILE A 20 7.78 0.83 -18.07
N ASN A 21 6.67 1.22 -18.69
CA ASN A 21 6.25 2.60 -18.84
C ASN A 21 4.81 2.74 -18.39
N LEU A 22 4.55 3.58 -17.40
CA LEU A 22 3.20 3.88 -16.94
C LEU A 22 3.15 5.26 -16.27
N SER A 23 1.98 5.82 -16.19
CA SER A 23 1.75 7.06 -15.46
C SER A 23 0.39 7.05 -14.78
N ILE A 24 0.33 7.70 -13.60
CA ILE A 24 -0.88 7.87 -12.83
C ILE A 24 -1.01 9.33 -12.39
N SER A 25 -2.22 9.87 -12.50
CA SER A 25 -2.56 11.23 -12.09
C SER A 25 -3.38 11.23 -10.80
N HIS A 26 -3.61 12.42 -10.25
CA HIS A 26 -4.53 12.60 -9.12
C HIS A 26 -5.91 12.04 -9.43
N SER A 27 -6.58 11.53 -8.42
CA SER A 27 -7.91 10.90 -8.52
C SER A 27 -7.96 9.67 -9.41
N GLU A 28 -6.84 9.01 -9.65
CA GLU A 28 -6.78 7.77 -10.42
C GLU A 28 -6.42 6.57 -9.56
N ILE A 29 -6.99 5.42 -9.93
CA ILE A 29 -6.63 4.11 -9.37
C ILE A 29 -6.07 3.26 -10.51
N MET A 30 -4.81 2.83 -10.37
CA MET A 30 -4.13 1.93 -11.31
C MET A 30 -4.15 0.51 -10.75
N LEU A 31 -4.72 -0.42 -11.49
CA LEU A 31 -4.71 -1.84 -11.17
C LEU A 31 -3.62 -2.53 -11.98
N ILE A 32 -2.60 -3.06 -11.30
CA ILE A 32 -1.54 -3.88 -11.90
C ILE A 32 -2.01 -5.33 -11.93
N LYS A 33 -2.21 -5.84 -13.13
CA LYS A 33 -2.61 -7.23 -13.41
C LYS A 33 -1.44 -8.06 -13.91
N GLY A 34 -1.49 -9.34 -13.73
CA GLY A 34 -0.51 -10.32 -14.25
C GLY A 34 -0.53 -11.61 -13.46
N PRO A 35 0.01 -12.70 -14.00
CA PRO A 35 0.09 -13.97 -13.29
C PRO A 35 0.97 -13.89 -12.05
N ASN A 36 0.92 -14.94 -11.20
CA ASN A 36 1.86 -15.05 -10.08
C ASN A 36 3.29 -15.13 -10.62
N GLY A 37 4.20 -14.39 -9.97
CA GLY A 37 5.60 -14.32 -10.38
C GLY A 37 5.88 -13.38 -11.57
N SER A 38 4.90 -12.65 -12.10
CA SER A 38 5.14 -11.67 -13.19
C SER A 38 5.90 -10.41 -12.76
N GLY A 39 6.16 -10.23 -11.46
CA GLY A 39 6.90 -9.08 -10.95
C GLY A 39 6.05 -7.94 -10.39
N LYS A 40 4.75 -8.15 -10.13
CA LYS A 40 3.86 -7.12 -9.56
C LYS A 40 4.42 -6.50 -8.28
N SER A 41 4.72 -7.33 -7.28
CA SER A 41 5.30 -6.88 -6.00
C SER A 41 6.67 -6.21 -6.20
N THR A 42 7.47 -6.69 -7.14
CA THR A 42 8.75 -6.07 -7.52
C THR A 42 8.53 -4.68 -8.11
N LEU A 43 7.57 -4.53 -9.03
CA LEU A 43 7.21 -3.23 -9.57
C LEU A 43 6.76 -2.27 -8.48
N LEU A 44 5.87 -2.71 -7.59
CA LEU A 44 5.40 -1.87 -6.47
C LEU A 44 6.54 -1.48 -5.52
N SER A 45 7.48 -2.39 -5.25
CA SER A 45 8.67 -2.10 -4.43
C SER A 45 9.61 -1.08 -5.09
N CYS A 46 9.79 -1.14 -6.42
CA CYS A 46 10.52 -0.11 -7.16
C CYS A 46 9.81 1.25 -7.07
N LEU A 47 8.47 1.28 -7.22
CA LEU A 47 7.68 2.51 -7.13
C LEU A 47 7.73 3.13 -5.74
N ALA A 48 7.74 2.31 -4.70
CA ALA A 48 7.86 2.74 -3.31
C ALA A 48 9.30 3.15 -2.92
N ASN A 49 10.27 2.99 -3.84
CA ASN A 49 11.70 3.23 -3.60
C ASN A 49 12.32 2.32 -2.52
N PHE A 50 11.80 1.10 -2.37
CA PHE A 50 12.38 0.07 -1.49
C PHE A 50 13.49 -0.72 -2.17
N ILE A 51 13.42 -0.85 -3.50
CA ILE A 51 14.45 -1.46 -4.33
C ILE A 51 14.78 -0.55 -5.50
N GLU A 52 16.05 -0.49 -5.86
CA GLU A 52 16.53 0.33 -6.96
C GLU A 52 16.38 -0.42 -8.30
N PRO A 53 15.80 0.20 -9.34
CA PRO A 53 15.72 -0.42 -10.66
C PRO A 53 17.10 -0.53 -11.30
N LEU A 54 17.28 -1.53 -12.18
CA LEU A 54 18.49 -1.68 -13.00
C LEU A 54 18.62 -0.55 -14.02
N GLU A 55 17.48 -0.15 -14.60
CA GLU A 55 17.38 0.91 -15.59
C GLU A 55 16.05 1.64 -15.45
N GLY A 56 15.99 2.84 -15.98
CA GLY A 56 14.78 3.66 -16.02
C GLY A 56 14.65 4.56 -14.79
N THR A 57 13.55 5.29 -14.73
CA THR A 57 13.32 6.30 -13.71
C THR A 57 11.88 6.33 -13.24
N VAL A 58 11.70 6.72 -11.99
CA VAL A 58 10.39 7.02 -11.40
C VAL A 58 10.40 8.48 -10.97
N HIS A 59 9.43 9.26 -11.45
CA HIS A 59 9.27 10.67 -11.11
C HIS A 59 7.94 10.93 -10.42
N TYR A 60 7.96 11.74 -9.39
CA TYR A 60 6.79 12.34 -8.78
C TYR A 60 6.78 13.82 -9.11
N PHE A 61 5.83 14.25 -9.95
CA PHE A 61 5.87 15.51 -10.69
C PHE A 61 7.14 15.64 -11.54
N SER A 62 7.98 16.65 -11.25
CA SER A 62 9.27 16.86 -11.89
C SER A 62 10.44 16.15 -11.19
N ASP A 63 10.23 15.68 -9.96
CA ASP A 63 11.30 15.21 -9.10
C ASP A 63 11.54 13.71 -9.27
N LEU A 64 12.80 13.34 -9.46
CA LEU A 64 13.22 11.94 -9.40
C LEU A 64 12.98 11.41 -7.99
N ILE A 65 12.36 10.24 -7.89
CA ILE A 65 12.07 9.63 -6.61
C ILE A 65 13.36 9.31 -5.86
N ASN A 66 13.36 9.68 -4.58
CA ASN A 66 14.38 9.36 -3.60
C ASN A 66 13.73 9.07 -2.25
N GLN A 67 14.52 8.68 -1.26
CA GLN A 67 14.01 8.32 0.06
C GLN A 67 13.20 9.44 0.74
N THR A 68 13.62 10.70 0.57
CA THR A 68 12.90 11.84 1.15
C THR A 68 11.54 12.05 0.50
N ILE A 69 11.46 11.95 -0.82
CA ILE A 69 10.21 12.11 -1.57
C ILE A 69 9.27 10.94 -1.28
N SER A 70 9.77 9.71 -1.29
CA SER A 70 8.95 8.52 -1.03
C SER A 70 8.42 8.53 0.41
N SER A 71 9.25 8.79 1.41
CA SER A 71 8.82 8.82 2.81
C SER A 71 7.77 9.89 3.11
N LYS A 72 7.82 11.05 2.44
CA LYS A 72 6.84 12.12 2.62
C LYS A 72 5.51 11.85 1.90
N ASN A 73 5.56 11.25 0.73
CA ASN A 73 4.42 11.22 -0.19
C ASN A 73 3.77 9.85 -0.34
N PHE A 74 4.46 8.75 0.01
CA PHE A 74 3.99 7.40 -0.24
C PHE A 74 3.66 6.67 1.04
N ILE A 75 2.59 5.86 1.00
CA ILE A 75 2.39 4.74 1.91
C ILE A 75 2.45 3.47 1.08
N PHE A 76 3.29 2.53 1.50
CA PHE A 76 3.39 1.22 0.88
C PHE A 76 2.87 0.16 1.85
N ILE A 77 1.84 -0.55 1.43
CA ILE A 77 1.30 -1.72 2.14
C ILE A 77 1.70 -2.94 1.33
N SER A 78 2.70 -3.66 1.80
CA SER A 78 3.18 -4.90 1.18
C SER A 78 2.31 -6.09 1.57
N GLU A 79 2.43 -7.21 0.88
CA GLU A 79 1.77 -8.46 1.25
C GLU A 79 2.26 -8.99 2.60
N GLU A 80 3.52 -8.79 2.95
CA GLU A 80 4.10 -9.22 4.22
C GLU A 80 3.70 -8.33 5.40
N ASN A 81 3.55 -8.94 6.59
CA ASN A 81 3.21 -8.23 7.83
C ASN A 81 4.48 -7.76 8.53
N TYR A 82 4.88 -6.52 8.29
CA TYR A 82 5.97 -5.89 9.04
C TYR A 82 5.43 -5.29 10.35
N ALA A 83 5.41 -6.08 11.39
CA ALA A 83 5.06 -5.65 12.73
C ALA A 83 5.97 -6.34 13.75
N TYR A 84 6.17 -5.71 14.87
CA TYR A 84 6.89 -6.30 15.99
C TYR A 84 5.94 -7.25 16.73
N GLU A 85 6.25 -8.54 16.67
CA GLU A 85 5.37 -9.60 17.18
C GLU A 85 5.17 -9.51 18.70
N ASP A 86 6.19 -9.09 19.42
CA ASP A 86 6.16 -8.96 20.89
C ASP A 86 5.49 -7.68 21.39
N LEU A 87 5.32 -6.69 20.54
CA LEU A 87 4.60 -5.48 20.89
C LEU A 87 3.08 -5.71 20.81
N SER A 88 2.36 -4.98 21.65
CA SER A 88 0.89 -4.91 21.55
C SER A 88 0.44 -4.27 20.23
N VAL A 89 -0.84 -4.44 19.93
CA VAL A 89 -1.47 -3.78 18.78
C VAL A 89 -1.29 -2.26 18.84
N LEU A 90 -1.53 -1.66 20.01
CA LEU A 90 -1.41 -0.22 20.21
C LEU A 90 0.03 0.27 20.03
N GLU A 91 1.01 -0.43 20.58
CA GLU A 91 2.42 -0.09 20.44
C GLU A 91 2.87 -0.16 18.97
N ASN A 92 2.44 -1.19 18.23
CA ASN A 92 2.72 -1.27 16.80
C ASN A 92 2.09 -0.09 16.02
N ILE A 93 0.85 0.29 16.34
CA ILE A 93 0.19 1.44 15.71
C ILE A 93 0.99 2.72 15.99
N HIS A 94 1.35 2.98 17.24
CA HIS A 94 2.14 4.15 17.63
C HIS A 94 3.49 4.18 16.92
N TYR A 95 4.18 3.03 16.85
CA TYR A 95 5.43 2.91 16.11
C TYR A 95 5.26 3.29 14.64
N TRP A 96 4.28 2.71 13.94
CA TRP A 96 4.06 3.00 12.52
C TRP A 96 3.67 4.46 12.27
N LEU A 97 2.86 5.06 13.13
CA LEU A 97 2.52 6.48 13.03
C LEU A 97 3.77 7.35 13.17
N THR A 98 4.58 7.07 14.19
CA THR A 98 5.79 7.84 14.50
C THR A 98 6.80 7.79 13.36
N ILE A 99 7.10 6.61 12.79
CA ILE A 99 8.05 6.51 11.67
C ILE A 99 7.53 7.16 10.39
N ASN A 100 6.22 7.36 10.27
CA ASN A 100 5.60 8.11 9.18
C ASN A 100 5.44 9.61 9.46
N GLY A 101 5.98 10.10 10.59
CA GLY A 101 5.91 11.50 10.99
C GLY A 101 4.52 11.95 11.45
N VAL A 102 3.68 11.01 11.88
CA VAL A 102 2.32 11.28 12.40
C VAL A 102 2.35 11.16 13.92
N THR A 103 1.93 12.23 14.61
CA THR A 103 1.75 12.17 16.06
C THR A 103 0.56 11.27 16.39
N PRO A 104 0.73 10.22 17.22
CA PRO A 104 -0.36 9.35 17.61
C PRO A 104 -1.49 10.12 18.30
N ASN A 105 -2.73 9.82 17.91
CA ASN A 105 -3.95 10.39 18.47
C ASN A 105 -4.91 9.26 18.84
N ASP A 106 -5.06 8.98 20.13
CA ASP A 106 -5.85 7.86 20.63
C ASP A 106 -7.32 7.92 20.21
N LYS A 107 -7.91 9.12 20.08
CA LYS A 107 -9.29 9.27 19.59
C LYS A 107 -9.41 8.84 18.12
N ALA A 108 -8.44 9.22 17.29
CA ALA A 108 -8.41 8.84 15.88
C ALA A 108 -8.14 7.32 15.74
N ILE A 109 -7.20 6.79 16.51
CA ILE A 109 -6.87 5.36 16.56
C ILE A 109 -8.11 4.55 16.95
N ASN A 110 -8.77 4.88 18.05
CA ASN A 110 -9.96 4.18 18.53
C ASN A 110 -11.12 4.25 17.52
N ARG A 111 -11.33 5.40 16.88
CA ARG A 111 -12.33 5.53 15.81
C ARG A 111 -12.05 4.60 14.65
N SER A 112 -10.80 4.52 14.21
CA SER A 112 -10.39 3.67 13.09
C SER A 112 -10.48 2.19 13.45
N ILE A 113 -10.14 1.82 14.68
CA ILE A 113 -10.30 0.46 15.20
C ILE A 113 -11.79 0.07 15.19
N ASN A 114 -12.64 0.90 15.78
CA ASN A 114 -14.08 0.63 15.84
C ASN A 114 -14.74 0.54 14.45
N TYR A 115 -14.17 1.22 13.45
CA TYR A 115 -14.65 1.10 12.08
C TYR A 115 -14.27 -0.26 11.45
N LEU A 116 -13.06 -0.74 11.71
CA LEU A 116 -12.52 -1.95 11.06
C LEU A 116 -12.85 -3.25 11.79
N TYR A 117 -12.96 -3.19 13.11
CA TYR A 117 -13.17 -4.36 13.98
C TYR A 117 -14.46 -4.23 14.78
N SER A 118 -15.18 -5.34 14.94
CA SER A 118 -16.26 -5.42 15.92
C SER A 118 -15.69 -5.44 17.35
N GLU A 119 -14.62 -6.21 17.55
CA GLU A 119 -13.92 -6.35 18.82
C GLU A 119 -12.42 -6.54 18.57
N LEU A 120 -11.58 -5.70 19.16
CA LEU A 120 -10.14 -5.84 19.15
C LEU A 120 -9.55 -5.40 20.48
N ASN A 121 -8.89 -6.31 21.17
CA ASN A 121 -8.10 -5.94 22.35
C ASN A 121 -6.77 -5.33 21.89
N ILE A 122 -6.65 -4.00 22.00
CA ILE A 122 -5.47 -3.23 21.57
C ILE A 122 -4.22 -3.52 22.42
N ASN A 123 -4.40 -4.06 23.63
CA ASN A 123 -3.29 -4.45 24.51
C ASN A 123 -2.79 -5.88 24.23
N LYS A 124 -3.46 -6.63 23.33
CA LYS A 124 -3.03 -7.96 22.93
C LYS A 124 -1.76 -7.85 22.08
N LYS A 125 -0.78 -8.75 22.32
CA LYS A 125 0.42 -8.82 21.48
C LYS A 125 0.07 -9.16 20.05
N PHE A 126 0.77 -8.54 19.08
CA PHE A 126 0.55 -8.77 17.64
C PHE A 126 0.69 -10.23 17.25
N LEU A 127 1.63 -10.95 17.86
CA LEU A 127 1.81 -12.41 17.67
C LEU A 127 0.51 -13.20 17.82
N HIS A 128 -0.34 -12.82 18.78
CA HIS A 128 -1.59 -13.53 19.09
C HIS A 128 -2.81 -13.14 18.23
N LEU A 129 -2.63 -12.25 17.27
CA LEU A 129 -3.70 -11.90 16.33
C LEU A 129 -3.91 -13.01 15.30
N SER A 130 -5.16 -13.22 14.89
CA SER A 130 -5.45 -14.04 13.71
C SER A 130 -4.90 -13.39 12.43
N PHE A 131 -4.72 -14.18 11.38
CA PHE A 131 -4.26 -13.69 10.09
C PHE A 131 -5.14 -12.54 9.58
N GLY A 132 -6.46 -12.68 9.62
CA GLY A 132 -7.41 -11.64 9.23
C GLY A 132 -7.30 -10.37 10.09
N GLN A 133 -7.09 -10.51 11.43
CA GLN A 133 -6.86 -9.37 12.30
C GLN A 133 -5.57 -8.63 11.94
N LYS A 134 -4.47 -9.36 11.67
CA LYS A 134 -3.21 -8.78 11.21
C LYS A 134 -3.39 -8.00 9.89
N ARG A 135 -4.18 -8.54 8.97
CA ARG A 135 -4.49 -7.87 7.69
C ARG A 135 -5.29 -6.58 7.88
N LYS A 136 -6.34 -6.61 8.69
CA LYS A 136 -7.15 -5.42 9.00
C LYS A 136 -6.32 -4.30 9.64
N LEU A 137 -5.29 -4.64 10.43
CA LEU A 137 -4.44 -3.66 11.08
C LEU A 137 -3.69 -2.76 10.07
N ARG A 138 -3.36 -3.29 8.88
CA ARG A 138 -2.75 -2.49 7.80
C ARG A 138 -3.72 -1.49 7.19
N MET A 139 -5.00 -1.86 7.09
CA MET A 139 -6.04 -0.94 6.61
C MET A 139 -6.16 0.28 7.53
N LEU A 140 -5.89 0.09 8.83
CA LEU A 140 -5.91 1.15 9.82
C LEU A 140 -4.86 2.22 9.51
N LEU A 141 -3.69 1.84 9.00
CA LEU A 141 -2.66 2.80 8.60
C LEU A 141 -3.12 3.71 7.46
N LEU A 142 -3.91 3.17 6.50
CA LEU A 142 -4.49 3.96 5.41
C LEU A 142 -5.49 5.01 5.90
N MET A 143 -6.10 4.80 7.07
CA MET A 143 -7.02 5.75 7.69
C MET A 143 -6.30 6.80 8.55
N LEU A 144 -5.13 6.47 9.08
CA LEU A 144 -4.40 7.30 10.05
C LEU A 144 -3.24 8.09 9.43
N ILE A 145 -2.69 7.61 8.31
CA ILE A 145 -1.54 8.23 7.65
C ILE A 145 -2.01 8.86 6.34
N ASP A 146 -2.03 10.18 6.32
CA ASP A 146 -2.40 10.93 5.11
C ASP A 146 -1.19 11.14 4.20
N LYS A 147 -1.08 10.28 3.17
CA LYS A 147 -0.08 10.40 2.10
C LYS A 147 -0.81 10.48 0.75
N PRO A 148 -0.34 11.31 -0.20
CA PRO A 148 -1.02 11.48 -1.49
C PRO A 148 -0.97 10.24 -2.39
N ILE A 149 0.00 9.33 -2.19
CA ILE A 149 0.18 8.14 -3.02
C ILE A 149 0.11 6.89 -2.17
N TRP A 150 -0.80 5.99 -2.56
CA TRP A 150 -0.96 4.68 -1.96
C TRP A 150 -0.49 3.59 -2.92
N ILE A 151 0.42 2.75 -2.46
CA ILE A 151 0.94 1.59 -3.17
C ILE A 151 0.56 0.36 -2.36
N LEU A 152 -0.31 -0.49 -2.92
CA LEU A 152 -0.96 -1.57 -2.19
C LEU A 152 -0.70 -2.90 -2.89
N ASP A 153 0.00 -3.80 -2.21
CA ASP A 153 0.31 -5.15 -2.71
C ASP A 153 -0.63 -6.17 -2.07
N ASP A 154 -1.51 -6.70 -2.89
CA ASP A 154 -2.58 -7.65 -2.57
C ASP A 154 -3.39 -7.31 -1.30
N PRO A 155 -3.93 -6.07 -1.21
CA PRO A 155 -4.51 -5.56 0.02
C PRO A 155 -5.80 -6.27 0.44
N PHE A 156 -6.47 -6.98 -0.47
CA PHE A 156 -7.74 -7.68 -0.22
C PHE A 156 -7.54 -9.13 0.22
N ASN A 157 -6.34 -9.68 0.05
CA ASN A 157 -6.06 -11.06 0.38
C ASN A 157 -6.28 -11.35 1.88
N GLY A 158 -7.03 -12.40 2.20
CA GLY A 158 -7.30 -12.83 3.58
C GLY A 158 -8.29 -11.94 4.36
N LEU A 159 -9.01 -11.04 3.68
CA LEU A 159 -10.08 -10.25 4.26
C LEU A 159 -11.44 -10.93 4.02
N ASP A 160 -12.35 -10.79 4.98
CA ASP A 160 -13.76 -11.14 4.81
C ASP A 160 -14.49 -10.11 3.91
N GLU A 161 -15.67 -10.45 3.42
CA GLU A 161 -16.44 -9.59 2.50
C GLU A 161 -16.75 -8.20 3.08
N GLU A 162 -17.02 -8.11 4.38
CA GLU A 162 -17.29 -6.83 5.04
C GLU A 162 -16.05 -5.96 5.05
N SER A 163 -14.89 -6.53 5.34
CA SER A 163 -13.61 -5.83 5.32
C SER A 163 -13.20 -5.41 3.90
N ILE A 164 -13.48 -6.23 2.89
CA ILE A 164 -13.28 -5.86 1.48
C ILE A 164 -14.14 -4.64 1.14
N LYS A 165 -15.42 -4.62 1.53
CA LYS A 165 -16.32 -3.47 1.31
C LYS A 165 -15.79 -2.21 2.02
N LYS A 166 -15.33 -2.34 3.27
CA LYS A 166 -14.75 -1.23 4.04
C LYS A 166 -13.47 -0.69 3.36
N LEU A 167 -12.55 -1.57 2.96
CA LEU A 167 -11.32 -1.18 2.27
C LEU A 167 -11.62 -0.50 0.93
N THR A 168 -12.53 -1.06 0.14
CA THR A 168 -12.98 -0.47 -1.13
C THR A 168 -13.51 0.96 -0.93
N LYS A 169 -14.29 1.18 0.15
CA LYS A 169 -14.78 2.51 0.50
C LYS A 169 -13.64 3.46 0.88
N ILE A 170 -12.68 3.01 1.69
CA ILE A 170 -11.50 3.80 2.10
C ILE A 170 -10.68 4.22 0.86
N ILE A 171 -10.45 3.29 -0.08
CA ILE A 171 -9.74 3.54 -1.34
C ILE A 171 -10.50 4.56 -2.20
N SER A 172 -11.82 4.40 -2.33
CA SER A 172 -12.66 5.35 -3.08
C SER A 172 -12.62 6.76 -2.49
N MET A 173 -12.72 6.87 -1.17
CA MET A 173 -12.61 8.17 -0.47
C MET A 173 -11.24 8.82 -0.71
N LYS A 174 -10.15 8.04 -0.68
CA LYS A 174 -8.81 8.56 -0.96
C LYS A 174 -8.67 9.06 -2.39
N ARG A 175 -9.22 8.33 -3.38
CA ARG A 175 -9.27 8.79 -4.78
C ARG A 175 -10.02 10.12 -4.88
N ASP A 176 -11.19 10.23 -4.26
CA ASP A 176 -12.04 11.43 -4.32
C ASP A 176 -11.38 12.63 -3.64
N GLN A 177 -10.44 12.40 -2.71
CA GLN A 177 -9.56 13.39 -2.09
C GLN A 177 -8.28 13.66 -2.91
N GLN A 178 -8.31 13.41 -4.22
CA GLN A 178 -7.19 13.59 -5.14
C GLN A 178 -5.99 12.66 -4.90
N GLY A 179 -6.16 11.56 -4.18
CA GLY A 179 -5.13 10.54 -4.02
C GLY A 179 -4.82 9.81 -5.32
N MET A 180 -3.59 9.31 -5.43
CA MET A 180 -3.14 8.38 -6.46
C MET A 180 -3.00 7.00 -5.82
N ILE A 181 -3.65 5.98 -6.36
CA ILE A 181 -3.64 4.65 -5.78
C ILE A 181 -3.17 3.63 -6.81
N ILE A 182 -2.16 2.84 -6.47
CA ILE A 182 -1.65 1.74 -7.29
C ILE A 182 -1.88 0.45 -6.52
N ILE A 183 -2.60 -0.48 -7.12
CA ILE A 183 -2.97 -1.74 -6.50
C ILE A 183 -2.51 -2.90 -7.37
N ALA A 184 -1.77 -3.84 -6.81
CA ALA A 184 -1.60 -5.17 -7.38
C ALA A 184 -2.50 -6.13 -6.60
N THR A 185 -3.39 -6.85 -7.29
CA THR A 185 -4.24 -7.85 -6.64
C THR A 185 -4.79 -8.85 -7.64
N HIS A 186 -5.13 -10.03 -7.13
CA HIS A 186 -5.85 -11.09 -7.85
C HIS A 186 -7.38 -10.99 -7.62
N ILE A 187 -7.80 -10.26 -6.60
CA ILE A 187 -9.21 -10.05 -6.27
C ILE A 187 -9.67 -8.77 -7.00
N MET A 188 -10.72 -8.88 -7.82
CA MET A 188 -11.31 -7.70 -8.48
C MET A 188 -12.11 -6.89 -7.46
N PRO A 189 -11.62 -5.72 -7.03
CA PRO A 189 -12.36 -4.87 -6.13
C PRO A 189 -13.55 -4.23 -6.87
N MET A 190 -14.65 -3.96 -6.14
CA MET A 190 -15.79 -3.19 -6.65
C MET A 190 -15.45 -1.69 -6.69
N LEU A 191 -14.41 -1.34 -7.45
CA LEU A 191 -13.95 0.03 -7.67
C LEU A 191 -14.32 0.48 -9.09
N THR A 192 -14.77 1.71 -9.23
CA THR A 192 -15.09 2.32 -10.52
C THR A 192 -13.93 3.18 -11.01
N GLY A 193 -13.81 3.34 -12.34
CA GLY A 193 -12.81 4.22 -12.94
C GLY A 193 -11.37 3.70 -12.81
N LEU A 194 -11.21 2.38 -12.80
CA LEU A 194 -9.88 1.75 -12.77
C LEU A 194 -9.16 1.94 -14.10
N LYS A 195 -7.90 2.35 -14.03
CA LYS A 195 -6.95 2.13 -15.12
C LYS A 195 -6.27 0.78 -14.90
N GLU A 196 -6.07 0.03 -15.94
CA GLU A 196 -5.45 -1.29 -15.86
C GLU A 196 -4.09 -1.29 -16.57
N TYR A 197 -3.12 -1.92 -15.95
CA TYR A 197 -1.82 -2.20 -16.52
C TYR A 197 -1.52 -3.69 -16.43
N ASN A 198 -1.34 -4.34 -17.59
CA ASN A 198 -1.03 -5.76 -17.66
C ASN A 198 0.48 -5.97 -17.66
N LEU A 199 0.98 -6.57 -16.61
CA LEU A 199 2.38 -6.97 -16.48
C LEU A 199 2.53 -8.40 -17.06
N LEU A 200 3.23 -8.48 -18.20
CA LEU A 200 3.43 -9.72 -18.98
C LEU A 200 4.81 -10.32 -18.70
#